data_9908cd4b4f3b2958f436e39817a3860b
#
_entry.id   9908cd4b4f3b2958f436e39817a3860b
#
_cell.length_a   1.000
_cell.length_b   1.000
_cell.length_c   1.000
_cell.angle_alpha   90.00
_cell.angle_beta   90.00
_cell.angle_gamma   90.00
#
_symmetry.space_group_name_H-M   'P 1'
#
loop_
_entity.id
_entity.type
_entity.pdbx_description
1 polymer ?
#
loop_
_entity_poly.entity_id
_entity_poly.type
_entity_poly.pdbx_seq_one_letter_code
_entity_poly.pdbx_strand_id
1 'polypeptide(L)'
;FSNVEDVDLPNFVEMSLEEIQNNPEYASFQFDVRDDYSAEYAEGIVYDQSPKAPKRVKANATVTLYVSKGTQVVNLPDVLGKERYDARDELQNLGLVVTIRIEEREDMAENLVFKVTDAADQELSAGAQLTTGDSVYIYVSREHYDNEVKVPDITNMTLEDAKKLLSSRNLLLGPQTEVYSDAA
;
A
#
# COMPACT_ATOMS: atom_id res chain seq x y z
N PHE A 1 21.79 53.10 -16.13
CA PHE A 1 21.57 51.84 -15.37
C PHE A 1 20.19 51.96 -14.75
N SER A 2 19.22 51.17 -15.23
CA SER A 2 17.89 51.12 -14.62
C SER A 2 18.02 50.40 -13.27
N ASN A 3 17.85 51.10 -12.19
CA ASN A 3 17.89 50.56 -10.84
C ASN A 3 16.54 49.83 -10.60
N VAL A 4 16.49 48.50 -10.84
CA VAL A 4 15.30 47.71 -10.60
C VAL A 4 15.12 47.60 -9.07
N GLU A 5 13.98 48.03 -8.58
CA GLU A 5 13.65 48.03 -7.16
C GLU A 5 13.59 46.63 -6.58
N ASP A 6 14.00 46.46 -5.32
CA ASP A 6 13.85 45.20 -4.59
C ASP A 6 12.46 45.15 -3.94
N VAL A 7 11.76 44.05 -4.15
CA VAL A 7 10.43 43.80 -3.62
C VAL A 7 10.41 42.52 -2.77
N ASP A 8 9.49 42.48 -1.84
CA ASP A 8 9.27 41.27 -1.04
C ASP A 8 8.59 40.19 -1.89
N LEU A 9 9.17 39.00 -1.91
CA LEU A 9 8.61 37.84 -2.61
C LEU A 9 7.45 37.26 -1.80
N PRO A 10 6.22 37.23 -2.37
CA PRO A 10 5.09 36.58 -1.72
C PRO A 10 5.29 35.08 -1.58
N ASN A 11 4.58 34.47 -0.62
CA ASN A 11 4.42 33.03 -0.57
C ASN A 11 3.23 32.62 -1.45
N PHE A 12 3.51 31.94 -2.53
CA PHE A 12 2.51 31.44 -3.49
C PHE A 12 2.08 30.00 -3.20
N VAL A 13 2.73 29.31 -2.27
CA VAL A 13 2.37 27.94 -1.90
C VAL A 13 0.95 27.91 -1.33
N GLU A 14 0.16 26.95 -1.75
CA GLU A 14 -1.28 26.76 -1.46
C GLU A 14 -2.22 27.72 -2.19
N MET A 15 -1.71 28.67 -2.98
CA MET A 15 -2.54 29.49 -3.87
C MET A 15 -2.83 28.78 -5.18
N SER A 16 -3.96 29.09 -5.81
CA SER A 16 -4.21 28.63 -7.17
C SER A 16 -3.38 29.43 -8.19
N LEU A 17 -2.91 28.75 -9.23
CA LEU A 17 -2.18 29.41 -10.33
C LEU A 17 -3.04 30.49 -10.99
N GLU A 18 -4.35 30.27 -11.11
CA GLU A 18 -5.30 31.22 -11.68
C GLU A 18 -5.37 32.52 -10.85
N GLU A 19 -5.45 32.42 -9.52
CA GLU A 19 -5.43 33.58 -8.62
C GLU A 19 -4.13 34.38 -8.75
N ILE A 20 -2.98 33.70 -8.83
CA ILE A 20 -1.68 34.34 -8.97
C ILE A 20 -1.60 35.11 -10.30
N GLN A 21 -2.01 34.47 -11.40
CA GLN A 21 -1.90 35.06 -12.74
C GLN A 21 -2.87 36.22 -12.95
N ASN A 22 -4.03 36.22 -12.28
CA ASN A 22 -5.05 37.25 -12.42
C ASN A 22 -4.91 38.40 -11.40
N ASN A 23 -4.01 38.28 -10.43
CA ASN A 23 -3.80 39.32 -9.40
C ASN A 23 -2.84 40.41 -9.89
N PRO A 24 -3.28 41.66 -10.05
CA PRO A 24 -2.42 42.76 -10.48
C PRO A 24 -1.23 43.03 -9.57
N GLU A 25 -1.30 42.65 -8.28
CA GLU A 25 -0.21 42.83 -7.32
C GLU A 25 1.03 42.02 -7.69
N TYR A 26 0.83 40.94 -8.42
CA TYR A 26 1.92 40.03 -8.85
C TYR A 26 2.40 40.28 -10.28
N ALA A 27 1.83 41.28 -10.96
CA ALA A 27 2.13 41.55 -12.39
C ALA A 27 3.58 41.95 -12.65
N SER A 28 4.33 42.34 -11.62
CA SER A 28 5.74 42.69 -11.73
C SER A 28 6.65 41.45 -11.81
N PHE A 29 6.18 40.27 -11.37
CA PHE A 29 6.94 39.04 -11.42
C PHE A 29 6.78 38.34 -12.77
N GLN A 30 7.80 37.60 -13.15
CA GLN A 30 7.71 36.63 -14.25
C GLN A 30 7.57 35.23 -13.64
N PHE A 31 6.64 34.43 -14.16
CA PHE A 31 6.40 33.10 -13.65
C PHE A 31 6.87 32.04 -14.66
N ASP A 32 7.73 31.12 -14.18
CA ASP A 32 8.06 29.85 -14.85
C ASP A 32 7.22 28.76 -14.18
N VAL A 33 6.23 28.24 -14.90
CA VAL A 33 5.31 27.23 -14.36
C VAL A 33 5.79 25.84 -14.72
N ARG A 34 5.96 25.00 -13.70
CA ARG A 34 6.26 23.57 -13.84
C ARG A 34 5.19 22.78 -13.14
N ASP A 35 4.65 21.79 -13.81
CA ASP A 35 3.57 21.00 -13.29
C ASP A 35 3.93 19.51 -13.16
N ASP A 36 3.39 18.85 -12.13
CA ASP A 36 3.53 17.42 -11.91
C ASP A 36 2.30 16.89 -11.15
N TYR A 37 2.08 15.57 -11.20
CA TYR A 37 1.01 14.94 -10.46
C TYR A 37 1.28 14.94 -8.95
N SER A 38 0.24 15.19 -8.19
CA SER A 38 0.26 15.16 -6.72
C SER A 38 -1.05 14.59 -6.18
N ALA A 39 -0.95 13.65 -5.26
CA ALA A 39 -2.11 13.16 -4.49
C ALA A 39 -2.44 14.08 -3.29
N GLU A 40 -1.52 14.97 -2.92
CA GLU A 40 -1.63 15.83 -1.75
C GLU A 40 -2.29 17.18 -2.06
N TYR A 41 -2.04 17.71 -3.28
CA TYR A 41 -2.55 19.01 -3.71
C TYR A 41 -3.54 18.85 -4.86
N ALA A 42 -4.66 19.58 -4.80
CA ALA A 42 -5.62 19.63 -5.88
C ALA A 42 -4.99 20.19 -7.17
N GLU A 43 -5.58 19.86 -8.32
CA GLU A 43 -5.17 20.40 -9.62
C GLU A 43 -5.19 21.93 -9.61
N GLY A 44 -4.14 22.54 -10.16
CA GLY A 44 -3.99 23.98 -10.27
C GLY A 44 -3.44 24.69 -9.02
N ILE A 45 -3.19 23.96 -7.93
CA ILE A 45 -2.63 24.53 -6.70
C ILE A 45 -1.10 24.48 -6.74
N VAL A 46 -0.45 25.57 -6.35
CA VAL A 46 1.00 25.66 -6.21
C VAL A 46 1.43 24.91 -4.96
N TYR A 47 2.26 23.88 -5.13
CA TYR A 47 2.75 23.09 -4.02
C TYR A 47 4.18 23.43 -3.58
N ASP A 48 4.94 24.13 -4.44
CA ASP A 48 6.26 24.68 -4.10
C ASP A 48 6.60 25.89 -5.00
N GLN A 49 7.58 26.67 -4.58
CA GLN A 49 8.12 27.80 -5.35
C GLN A 49 9.63 27.93 -5.21
N SER A 50 10.25 28.52 -6.22
CA SER A 50 11.66 28.91 -6.19
C SER A 50 11.86 30.30 -6.81
N PRO A 51 12.46 31.28 -6.09
CA PRO A 51 12.96 31.21 -4.71
C PRO A 51 11.88 30.98 -3.68
N LYS A 52 12.26 30.42 -2.52
CA LYS A 52 11.33 30.30 -1.38
C LYS A 52 11.10 31.64 -0.69
N ALA A 53 9.88 31.88 -0.25
CA ALA A 53 9.53 33.02 0.58
C ALA A 53 9.78 32.68 2.09
N PRO A 54 10.01 33.71 2.95
CA PRO A 54 10.17 35.11 2.59
C PRO A 54 11.56 35.43 2.03
N LYS A 55 11.63 36.27 1.01
CA LYS A 55 12.89 36.73 0.40
C LYS A 55 12.67 38.08 -0.30
N ARG A 56 13.69 38.94 -0.35
CA ARG A 56 13.69 40.10 -1.24
C ARG A 56 14.31 39.70 -2.60
N VAL A 57 13.65 40.13 -3.66
CA VAL A 57 14.04 39.83 -5.06
C VAL A 57 13.87 41.12 -5.90
N LYS A 58 14.42 41.14 -7.09
CA LYS A 58 14.18 42.24 -8.03
C LYS A 58 12.72 42.21 -8.52
N ALA A 59 12.14 43.41 -8.74
CA ALA A 59 10.73 43.53 -9.13
C ALA A 59 10.33 42.71 -10.39
N ASN A 60 11.27 42.49 -11.30
CA ASN A 60 11.07 41.66 -12.50
C ASN A 60 11.67 40.27 -12.38
N ALA A 61 11.91 39.77 -11.18
CA ALA A 61 12.47 38.45 -10.97
C ALA A 61 11.55 37.35 -11.50
N THR A 62 12.18 36.29 -12.01
CA THR A 62 11.47 35.08 -12.39
C THR A 62 11.27 34.21 -11.15
N VAL A 63 10.03 33.81 -10.91
CA VAL A 63 9.66 32.88 -9.85
C VAL A 63 9.16 31.58 -10.50
N THR A 64 9.81 30.49 -10.19
CA THR A 64 9.32 29.15 -10.60
C THR A 64 8.22 28.73 -9.65
N LEU A 65 7.06 28.39 -10.20
CA LEU A 65 5.91 27.83 -9.48
C LEU A 65 5.75 26.37 -9.85
N TYR A 66 5.73 25.52 -8.85
CA TYR A 66 5.46 24.09 -9.01
C TYR A 66 3.99 23.84 -8.73
N VAL A 67 3.25 23.46 -9.76
CA VAL A 67 1.77 23.39 -9.75
C VAL A 67 1.32 21.94 -9.83
N SER A 68 0.36 21.58 -9.00
CA SER A 68 -0.23 20.25 -9.03
C SER A 68 -1.11 20.04 -10.27
N LYS A 69 -0.95 18.86 -10.91
CA LYS A 69 -1.89 18.32 -11.92
C LYS A 69 -2.99 17.47 -11.30
N GLY A 70 -3.09 17.45 -9.97
CA GLY A 70 -3.96 16.52 -9.26
C GLY A 70 -3.47 15.08 -9.29
N THR A 71 -4.35 14.14 -9.09
CA THR A 71 -4.05 12.71 -9.10
C THR A 71 -3.94 12.18 -10.53
N GLN A 72 -3.06 11.20 -10.72
CA GLN A 72 -2.94 10.51 -11.99
C GLN A 72 -3.87 9.29 -12.02
N VAL A 73 -4.63 9.12 -13.12
CA VAL A 73 -5.40 7.90 -13.36
C VAL A 73 -4.47 6.78 -13.79
N VAL A 74 -4.62 5.61 -13.17
CA VAL A 74 -3.89 4.39 -13.48
C VAL A 74 -4.87 3.24 -13.69
N ASN A 75 -4.51 2.27 -14.53
CA ASN A 75 -5.30 1.07 -14.73
C ASN A 75 -4.70 -0.07 -13.91
N LEU A 76 -5.56 -0.81 -13.20
CA LEU A 76 -5.14 -1.98 -12.43
C LEU A 76 -4.57 -3.06 -13.37
N PRO A 77 -3.30 -3.47 -13.21
CA PRO A 77 -2.76 -4.58 -13.98
C PRO A 77 -3.34 -5.91 -13.51
N ASP A 78 -3.21 -6.94 -14.34
CA ASP A 78 -3.55 -8.31 -13.93
C ASP A 78 -2.46 -8.84 -12.99
N VAL A 79 -2.77 -8.90 -11.71
CA VAL A 79 -1.87 -9.42 -10.67
C VAL A 79 -2.33 -10.75 -10.08
N LEU A 80 -3.45 -11.30 -10.58
CA LEU A 80 -3.92 -12.60 -10.12
C LEU A 80 -2.91 -13.70 -10.49
N GLY A 81 -2.65 -14.59 -9.54
CA GLY A 81 -1.67 -15.67 -9.69
C GLY A 81 -0.20 -15.24 -9.57
N LYS A 82 0.08 -13.96 -9.39
CA LYS A 82 1.45 -13.49 -9.10
C LYS A 82 1.81 -13.72 -7.64
N GLU A 83 3.12 -13.84 -7.38
CA GLU A 83 3.65 -13.86 -6.02
C GLU A 83 3.35 -12.52 -5.33
N ARG A 84 3.05 -12.57 -4.04
CA ARG A 84 2.53 -11.44 -3.25
C ARG A 84 3.40 -10.18 -3.29
N TYR A 85 4.72 -10.35 -3.25
CA TYR A 85 5.63 -9.19 -3.25
C TYR A 85 5.82 -8.61 -4.65
N ASP A 86 5.81 -9.45 -5.69
CA ASP A 86 5.85 -8.99 -7.07
C ASP A 86 4.59 -8.19 -7.41
N ALA A 87 3.42 -8.69 -7.00
CA ALA A 87 2.16 -7.99 -7.17
C ALA A 87 2.12 -6.66 -6.39
N ARG A 88 2.56 -6.68 -5.12
CA ARG A 88 2.64 -5.46 -4.31
C ARG A 88 3.53 -4.42 -4.96
N ASP A 89 4.73 -4.80 -5.35
CA ASP A 89 5.72 -3.88 -5.91
C ASP A 89 5.24 -3.29 -7.24
N GLU A 90 4.59 -4.09 -8.08
CA GLU A 90 3.98 -3.62 -9.33
C GLU A 90 2.89 -2.57 -9.08
N LEU A 91 2.00 -2.81 -8.13
CA LEU A 91 0.92 -1.88 -7.77
C LEU A 91 1.46 -0.61 -7.09
N GLN A 92 2.46 -0.74 -6.23
CA GLN A 92 3.11 0.41 -5.58
C GLN A 92 3.86 1.28 -6.58
N ASN A 93 4.48 0.70 -7.61
CA ASN A 93 5.12 1.46 -8.69
C ASN A 93 4.14 2.30 -9.52
N LEU A 94 2.84 1.94 -9.51
CA LEU A 94 1.76 2.75 -10.08
C LEU A 94 1.26 3.85 -9.13
N GLY A 95 1.85 3.98 -7.95
CA GLY A 95 1.44 4.96 -6.95
C GLY A 95 0.25 4.56 -6.10
N LEU A 96 -0.13 3.27 -6.08
CA LEU A 96 -1.20 2.75 -5.23
C LEU A 96 -0.68 2.41 -3.84
N VAL A 97 -1.55 2.51 -2.84
CA VAL A 97 -1.29 2.08 -1.47
C VAL A 97 -1.76 0.65 -1.30
N VAL A 98 -0.83 -0.29 -1.10
CA VAL A 98 -1.12 -1.73 -1.12
C VAL A 98 -1.07 -2.32 0.28
N THR A 99 -2.12 -3.03 0.66
CA THR A 99 -2.17 -3.85 1.87
C THR A 99 -2.35 -5.32 1.51
N ILE A 100 -1.52 -6.18 2.08
CA ILE A 100 -1.61 -7.63 1.89
C ILE A 100 -2.51 -8.21 2.97
N ARG A 101 -3.52 -8.98 2.55
CA ARG A 101 -4.38 -9.80 3.41
C ARG A 101 -4.14 -11.27 3.10
N ILE A 102 -3.90 -12.06 4.14
CA ILE A 102 -3.61 -13.49 3.99
C ILE A 102 -4.86 -14.28 4.34
N GLU A 103 -5.23 -15.22 3.48
CA GLU A 103 -6.38 -16.07 3.65
C GLU A 103 -6.02 -17.53 3.34
N GLU A 104 -6.51 -18.47 4.14
CA GLU A 104 -6.25 -19.88 3.93
C GLU A 104 -7.03 -20.41 2.72
N ARG A 105 -6.33 -21.11 1.83
CA ARG A 105 -6.88 -21.67 0.59
C ARG A 105 -6.29 -23.06 0.35
N GLU A 106 -7.18 -24.04 0.14
CA GLU A 106 -6.79 -25.42 -0.19
C GLU A 106 -6.63 -25.66 -1.69
N ASP A 107 -7.18 -24.74 -2.51
CA ASP A 107 -7.32 -24.88 -3.95
C ASP A 107 -6.19 -24.24 -4.76
N MET A 108 -5.20 -23.65 -4.09
CA MET A 108 -4.08 -23.00 -4.76
C MET A 108 -2.80 -22.99 -3.91
N ALA A 109 -1.66 -22.85 -4.59
CA ALA A 109 -0.37 -22.71 -3.94
C ALA A 109 -0.31 -21.45 -3.05
N GLU A 110 0.49 -21.53 -1.99
CA GLU A 110 0.66 -20.40 -1.07
C GLU A 110 1.39 -19.21 -1.72
N ASN A 111 1.22 -18.04 -1.12
CA ASN A 111 1.82 -16.76 -1.52
C ASN A 111 1.37 -16.20 -2.87
N LEU A 112 0.30 -16.72 -3.45
CA LEU A 112 -0.26 -16.21 -4.70
C LEU A 112 -1.47 -15.31 -4.48
N VAL A 113 -1.54 -14.22 -5.23
CA VAL A 113 -2.69 -13.32 -5.23
C VAL A 113 -3.88 -13.98 -5.91
N PHE A 114 -5.04 -14.01 -5.25
CA PHE A 114 -6.26 -14.59 -5.81
C PHE A 114 -7.42 -13.60 -5.91
N LYS A 115 -7.30 -12.43 -5.28
CA LYS A 115 -8.33 -11.39 -5.30
C LYS A 115 -7.69 -10.04 -5.05
N VAL A 116 -8.21 -9.00 -5.69
CA VAL A 116 -7.89 -7.60 -5.42
C VAL A 116 -9.18 -6.86 -5.10
N THR A 117 -9.17 -6.01 -4.09
CA THR A 117 -10.33 -5.17 -3.74
C THR A 117 -9.91 -3.72 -3.54
N ASP A 118 -10.89 -2.82 -3.59
CA ASP A 118 -10.73 -1.44 -3.14
C ASP A 118 -10.82 -1.30 -1.61
N ALA A 119 -10.76 -0.07 -1.11
CA ALA A 119 -10.86 0.24 0.31
C ALA A 119 -12.25 -0.09 0.92
N ALA A 120 -13.28 -0.22 0.11
CA ALA A 120 -14.63 -0.62 0.50
C ALA A 120 -14.86 -2.14 0.40
N ASP A 121 -13.79 -2.91 0.16
CA ASP A 121 -13.79 -4.37 -0.01
C ASP A 121 -14.55 -4.85 -1.26
N GLN A 122 -14.74 -3.96 -2.24
CA GLN A 122 -15.32 -4.32 -3.54
C GLN A 122 -14.24 -4.89 -4.46
N GLU A 123 -14.54 -6.03 -5.06
CA GLU A 123 -13.59 -6.72 -5.94
C GLU A 123 -13.30 -5.91 -7.20
N LEU A 124 -12.03 -5.82 -7.53
CA LEU A 124 -11.51 -5.13 -8.70
C LEU A 124 -10.97 -6.14 -9.72
N SER A 125 -11.32 -5.92 -10.98
CA SER A 125 -10.78 -6.66 -12.11
C SER A 125 -9.64 -5.91 -12.79
N ALA A 126 -8.78 -6.63 -13.51
CA ALA A 126 -7.76 -6.03 -14.36
C ALA A 126 -8.38 -5.00 -15.32
N GLY A 127 -7.73 -3.85 -15.47
CA GLY A 127 -8.23 -2.71 -16.24
C GLY A 127 -9.12 -1.74 -15.45
N ALA A 128 -9.46 -2.01 -14.19
CA ALA A 128 -10.18 -1.07 -13.34
C ALA A 128 -9.40 0.25 -13.23
N GLN A 129 -10.11 1.38 -13.36
CA GLN A 129 -9.51 2.70 -13.23
C GLN A 129 -9.42 3.11 -11.76
N LEU A 130 -8.22 3.46 -11.35
CA LEU A 130 -7.86 3.96 -10.03
C LEU A 130 -7.10 5.27 -10.17
N THR A 131 -6.90 5.96 -9.07
CA THR A 131 -6.04 7.15 -9.03
C THR A 131 -4.82 6.89 -8.15
N THR A 132 -3.72 7.56 -8.44
CA THR A 132 -2.54 7.53 -7.55
C THR A 132 -2.93 7.94 -6.14
N GLY A 133 -2.49 7.17 -5.15
CA GLY A 133 -2.87 7.32 -3.75
C GLY A 133 -4.06 6.46 -3.31
N ASP A 134 -4.80 5.84 -4.23
CA ASP A 134 -5.88 4.92 -3.86
C ASP A 134 -5.34 3.69 -3.13
N SER A 135 -6.11 3.23 -2.14
CA SER A 135 -5.79 2.03 -1.37
C SER A 135 -6.41 0.80 -2.02
N VAL A 136 -5.61 -0.23 -2.19
CA VAL A 136 -6.04 -1.55 -2.65
C VAL A 136 -5.59 -2.64 -1.69
N TYR A 137 -6.40 -3.67 -1.56
CA TYR A 137 -6.07 -4.87 -0.80
C TYR A 137 -5.83 -6.01 -1.76
N ILE A 138 -4.70 -6.68 -1.64
CA ILE A 138 -4.43 -7.93 -2.34
C ILE A 138 -4.60 -9.08 -1.35
N TYR A 139 -5.43 -10.04 -1.72
CA TYR A 139 -5.68 -11.25 -0.95
C TYR A 139 -4.77 -12.35 -1.46
N VAL A 140 -4.01 -12.93 -0.54
CA VAL A 140 -2.93 -13.86 -0.82
C VAL A 140 -3.21 -15.17 -0.13
N SER A 141 -3.04 -16.25 -0.86
CA SER A 141 -3.23 -17.60 -0.34
C SER A 141 -2.16 -17.98 0.69
N ARG A 142 -2.58 -18.68 1.72
CA ARG A 142 -1.73 -19.44 2.61
C ARG A 142 -2.20 -20.89 2.57
N GLU A 143 -1.27 -21.82 2.53
CA GLU A 143 -1.60 -23.22 2.65
C GLU A 143 -2.27 -23.48 4.01
N HIS A 144 -3.36 -24.21 3.98
CA HIS A 144 -4.00 -24.69 5.20
C HIS A 144 -3.14 -25.84 5.76
N TYR A 145 -2.39 -25.55 6.79
CA TYR A 145 -1.75 -26.61 7.56
C TYR A 145 -2.81 -27.20 8.49
N ASP A 146 -3.38 -28.31 8.09
CA ASP A 146 -4.17 -29.15 8.98
C ASP A 146 -3.22 -29.75 10.04
N ASN A 147 -2.95 -28.95 11.07
CA ASN A 147 -2.15 -29.39 12.23
C ASN A 147 -3.00 -30.27 13.17
N GLU A 148 -4.24 -30.55 12.83
CA GLU A 148 -5.09 -31.45 13.56
C GLU A 148 -4.73 -32.89 13.19
N VAL A 149 -3.96 -33.53 14.04
CA VAL A 149 -3.70 -34.96 13.97
C VAL A 149 -4.79 -35.67 14.76
N LYS A 150 -5.58 -36.51 14.09
CA LYS A 150 -6.57 -37.35 14.79
C LYS A 150 -5.83 -38.30 15.73
N VAL A 151 -6.08 -38.13 17.04
CA VAL A 151 -5.53 -38.99 18.07
C VAL A 151 -6.09 -40.40 17.85
N PRO A 152 -5.25 -41.41 17.64
CA PRO A 152 -5.74 -42.79 17.49
C PRO A 152 -6.24 -43.34 18.83
N ASP A 153 -7.19 -44.27 18.76
CA ASP A 153 -7.58 -45.04 19.95
C ASP A 153 -6.44 -45.96 20.35
N ILE A 154 -5.93 -45.74 21.56
CA ILE A 154 -4.82 -46.53 22.15
C ILE A 154 -5.29 -47.41 23.33
N THR A 155 -6.60 -47.51 23.53
CA THR A 155 -7.16 -48.37 24.57
C THR A 155 -6.84 -49.84 24.29
N ASN A 156 -6.56 -50.62 25.31
CA ASN A 156 -6.14 -52.02 25.24
C ASN A 156 -4.79 -52.25 24.51
N MET A 157 -4.01 -51.25 24.24
CA MET A 157 -2.64 -51.42 23.71
C MET A 157 -1.64 -51.47 24.87
N THR A 158 -0.51 -52.14 24.59
CA THR A 158 0.65 -52.00 25.48
C THR A 158 1.20 -50.58 25.43
N LEU A 159 1.84 -50.12 26.49
CA LEU A 159 2.47 -48.81 26.53
C LEU A 159 3.46 -48.61 25.36
N GLU A 160 4.17 -49.66 25.00
CA GLU A 160 5.17 -49.63 23.93
C GLU A 160 4.53 -49.49 22.54
N ASP A 161 3.44 -50.23 22.30
CA ASP A 161 2.71 -50.13 21.04
C ASP A 161 2.00 -48.79 20.90
N ALA A 162 1.41 -48.29 21.99
CA ALA A 162 0.82 -46.93 22.04
C ALA A 162 1.84 -45.85 21.72
N LYS A 163 3.05 -45.93 22.29
CA LYS A 163 4.16 -45.01 21.98
C LYS A 163 4.53 -45.00 20.52
N LYS A 164 4.68 -46.19 19.92
CA LYS A 164 5.02 -46.34 18.49
C LYS A 164 3.92 -45.75 17.62
N LEU A 165 2.65 -46.04 17.91
CA LEU A 165 1.52 -45.52 17.13
C LEU A 165 1.41 -43.99 17.21
N LEU A 166 1.55 -43.42 18.39
CA LEU A 166 1.53 -41.98 18.57
C LEU A 166 2.70 -41.28 17.86
N SER A 167 3.92 -41.82 18.01
CA SER A 167 5.12 -41.30 17.33
C SER A 167 5.02 -41.35 15.82
N SER A 168 4.38 -42.39 15.25
CA SER A 168 4.15 -42.47 13.80
C SER A 168 3.24 -41.38 13.25
N ARG A 169 2.52 -40.71 14.12
CA ARG A 169 1.63 -39.57 13.83
C ARG A 169 2.15 -38.24 14.37
N ASN A 170 3.43 -38.17 14.71
CA ASN A 170 4.05 -36.98 15.31
C ASN A 170 3.40 -36.53 16.62
N LEU A 171 2.79 -37.43 17.37
CA LEU A 171 2.23 -37.20 18.70
C LEU A 171 3.20 -37.70 19.76
N LEU A 172 3.27 -36.97 20.87
CA LEU A 172 4.05 -37.36 22.04
C LEU A 172 3.11 -37.89 23.14
N LEU A 173 3.56 -38.95 23.81
CA LEU A 173 2.88 -39.43 25.01
C LEU A 173 3.22 -38.52 26.19
N GLY A 174 2.21 -37.99 26.86
CA GLY A 174 2.36 -37.21 28.09
C GLY A 174 2.76 -38.06 29.31
N PRO A 175 2.79 -37.45 30.50
CA PRO A 175 3.06 -38.16 31.75
C PRO A 175 2.09 -39.36 31.93
N GLN A 176 2.61 -40.52 32.35
CA GLN A 176 1.83 -41.73 32.58
C GLN A 176 1.58 -41.92 34.09
N THR A 177 0.41 -42.38 34.40
CA THR A 177 0.04 -42.81 35.76
C THR A 177 -0.48 -44.24 35.71
N GLU A 178 0.12 -45.11 36.50
CA GLU A 178 -0.36 -46.48 36.63
C GLU A 178 -1.47 -46.55 37.68
N VAL A 179 -2.58 -47.15 37.32
CA VAL A 179 -3.69 -47.42 38.22
C VAL A 179 -4.03 -48.92 38.13
N TYR A 180 -4.29 -49.50 39.30
CA TYR A 180 -4.78 -50.86 39.34
C TYR A 180 -6.26 -50.86 38.94
N SER A 181 -6.66 -51.70 38.01
CA SER A 181 -8.08 -51.94 37.69
C SER A 181 -8.48 -53.34 38.14
N ASP A 182 -9.63 -53.40 38.85
CA ASP A 182 -10.23 -54.63 39.29
C ASP A 182 -11.03 -55.32 38.16
N ALA A 183 -10.83 -54.98 36.94
CA ALA A 183 -11.46 -55.58 35.80
C ALA A 183 -10.86 -56.99 35.54
N ALA A 184 -11.61 -57.99 35.94
CA ALA A 184 -11.37 -59.41 35.62
C ALA A 184 -11.89 -59.75 34.24
#